data_0993b1d2293ca60f627fc9878cfcf777
#
_entry.id   0993b1d2293ca60f627fc9878cfcf777
#
_cell.length_a   1.000
_cell.length_b   1.000
_cell.length_c   1.000
_cell.angle_alpha   90.00
_cell.angle_beta   90.00
_cell.angle_gamma   90.00
#
_symmetry.space_group_name_H-M   'P 1'
#
loop_
_entity.id
_entity.type
_entity.pdbx_description
1 polymer ?
#
loop_
_entity_poly.entity_id
_entity_poly.type
_entity_poly.pdbx_seq_one_letter_code
_entity_poly.pdbx_strand_id
1 'polypeptide(L)'
;MLFRSDIAKLSSEVTHNHPEGIKGAMATADAISLCRYYRKKDANTIDDCKKAVKEHIEKKYGYNLSQTLDEIRPDYDFDVTCQGSVPQAIIAFLESSDFEDAIRNAISIGGDSDTVAAITGSIAEAAYGIPDWIKEKALSYLDKPLMDIVKRWEKENAELRKPYQNT
;
A
#
# COMPACT_ATOMS: atom_id res chain seq x y z
N MET A 1 -11.64 1.18 20.38
CA MET A 1 -10.43 1.49 19.58
C MET A 1 -10.79 1.20 18.13
N LEU A 2 -10.86 2.21 17.27
CA LEU A 2 -11.13 1.99 15.85
C LEU A 2 -9.93 1.30 15.19
N PHE A 3 -10.18 0.21 14.47
CA PHE A 3 -9.15 -0.41 13.64
C PHE A 3 -8.79 0.54 12.49
N ARG A 4 -7.59 0.42 11.92
CA ARG A 4 -7.15 1.29 10.81
C ARG A 4 -8.04 1.17 9.59
N SER A 5 -8.59 -0.02 9.33
CA SER A 5 -9.59 -0.23 8.28
C SER A 5 -10.91 0.50 8.54
N ASP A 6 -11.34 0.67 9.80
CA ASP A 6 -12.54 1.46 10.11
C ASP A 6 -12.32 2.96 9.80
N ILE A 7 -11.11 3.47 10.06
CA ILE A 7 -10.75 4.85 9.71
C ILE A 7 -10.70 5.01 8.18
N ALA A 8 -10.16 4.03 7.45
CA ALA A 8 -10.15 4.04 6.00
C ALA A 8 -11.56 4.03 5.41
N LYS A 9 -12.48 3.25 6.01
CA LYS A 9 -13.90 3.26 5.66
C LYS A 9 -14.49 4.66 5.84
N LEU A 10 -14.38 5.24 7.03
CA LEU A 10 -14.92 6.58 7.32
C LEU A 10 -14.38 7.65 6.37
N SER A 11 -13.10 7.59 6.03
CA SER A 11 -12.48 8.50 5.07
C SER A 11 -13.01 8.31 3.65
N SER A 12 -13.18 7.06 3.22
CA SER A 12 -13.68 6.73 1.88
C SER A 12 -15.14 7.10 1.69
N GLU A 13 -15.99 6.90 2.70
CA GLU A 13 -17.43 7.17 2.64
C GLU A 13 -17.77 8.62 2.30
N VAL A 14 -16.88 9.56 2.58
CA VAL A 14 -17.10 10.99 2.31
C VAL A 14 -17.12 11.30 0.80
N THR A 15 -16.28 10.63 0.03
CA THR A 15 -16.07 10.93 -1.40
C THR A 15 -16.40 9.75 -2.32
N HIS A 16 -16.25 8.52 -1.85
CA HIS A 16 -16.38 7.29 -2.63
C HIS A 16 -17.23 6.26 -1.88
N ASN A 17 -18.48 6.62 -1.59
CA ASN A 17 -19.44 5.77 -0.86
C ASN A 17 -20.02 4.66 -1.73
N HIS A 18 -19.18 3.88 -2.37
CA HIS A 18 -19.53 2.67 -3.08
C HIS A 18 -18.95 1.46 -2.36
N PRO A 19 -19.67 0.33 -2.21
CA PRO A 19 -19.17 -0.85 -1.47
C PRO A 19 -17.78 -1.31 -1.90
N GLU A 20 -17.48 -1.36 -3.20
CA GLU A 20 -16.18 -1.74 -3.73
C GLU A 20 -15.08 -0.69 -3.44
N GLY A 21 -15.42 0.60 -3.47
CA GLY A 21 -14.49 1.68 -3.09
C GLY A 21 -14.09 1.59 -1.63
N ILE A 22 -15.07 1.44 -0.74
CA ILE A 22 -14.86 1.24 0.70
C ILE A 22 -14.03 -0.03 0.96
N LYS A 23 -14.38 -1.13 0.29
CA LYS A 23 -13.67 -2.41 0.38
C LYS A 23 -12.20 -2.26 -0.04
N GLY A 24 -11.91 -1.59 -1.15
CA GLY A 24 -10.55 -1.35 -1.62
C GLY A 24 -9.72 -0.53 -0.65
N ALA A 25 -10.29 0.57 -0.12
CA ALA A 25 -9.63 1.40 0.88
C ALA A 25 -9.31 0.62 2.17
N MET A 26 -10.26 -0.16 2.67
CA MET A 26 -10.08 -0.99 3.86
C MET A 26 -9.04 -2.09 3.64
N ALA A 27 -9.06 -2.77 2.48
CA ALA A 27 -8.11 -3.83 2.14
C ALA A 27 -6.66 -3.29 2.07
N THR A 28 -6.46 -2.14 1.43
CA THR A 28 -5.15 -1.47 1.37
C THR A 28 -4.66 -1.08 2.76
N ALA A 29 -5.52 -0.50 3.60
CA ALA A 29 -5.17 -0.11 4.96
C ALA A 29 -4.81 -1.31 5.85
N ASP A 30 -5.51 -2.43 5.70
CA ASP A 30 -5.20 -3.67 6.43
C ASP A 30 -3.86 -4.27 5.96
N ALA A 31 -3.59 -4.33 4.65
CA ALA A 31 -2.32 -4.79 4.12
C ALA A 31 -1.14 -3.97 4.67
N ILE A 32 -1.22 -2.63 4.63
CA ILE A 32 -0.23 -1.72 5.22
C ILE A 32 -0.06 -1.99 6.73
N SER A 33 -1.17 -2.20 7.45
CA SER A 33 -1.14 -2.41 8.90
C SER A 33 -0.47 -3.72 9.28
N LEU A 34 -0.73 -4.79 8.52
CA LEU A 34 -0.07 -6.09 8.67
C LEU A 34 1.43 -5.98 8.41
N CYS A 35 1.84 -5.36 7.30
CA CYS A 35 3.25 -5.15 6.98
C CYS A 35 3.99 -4.39 8.10
N ARG A 36 3.40 -3.31 8.62
CA ARG A 36 3.97 -2.56 9.76
C ARG A 36 4.05 -3.38 11.03
N TYR A 37 3.09 -4.26 11.28
CA TYR A 37 3.10 -5.16 12.43
C TYR A 37 4.24 -6.17 12.33
N TYR A 38 4.37 -6.84 11.17
CA TYR A 38 5.41 -7.84 10.94
C TYR A 38 6.80 -7.24 10.94
N ARG A 39 7.00 -6.08 10.32
CA ARG A 39 8.29 -5.38 10.31
C ARG A 39 8.81 -4.99 11.71
N LYS A 40 7.92 -4.78 12.68
CA LYS A 40 8.29 -4.45 14.06
C LYS A 40 8.71 -5.65 14.90
N LYS A 41 8.52 -6.84 14.41
CA LYS A 41 8.84 -8.08 15.11
C LYS A 41 10.06 -8.72 14.49
N ASP A 42 11.20 -8.65 15.15
CA ASP A 42 12.49 -9.18 14.68
C ASP A 42 12.49 -10.68 14.33
N ALA A 43 11.51 -11.44 14.86
CA ALA A 43 11.38 -12.89 14.61
C ALA A 43 10.61 -13.24 13.33
N ASN A 44 9.99 -12.28 12.64
CA ASN A 44 9.17 -12.55 11.46
C ASN A 44 9.95 -12.25 10.18
N THR A 45 9.77 -13.11 9.19
CA THR A 45 10.33 -12.91 7.84
C THR A 45 9.39 -12.09 6.97
N ILE A 46 9.88 -11.61 5.84
CA ILE A 46 9.04 -10.98 4.81
C ILE A 46 8.02 -11.97 4.24
N ASP A 47 8.37 -13.24 4.16
CA ASP A 47 7.48 -14.29 3.67
C ASP A 47 6.30 -14.53 4.63
N ASP A 48 6.54 -14.48 5.96
CA ASP A 48 5.47 -14.53 6.96
C ASP A 48 4.52 -13.35 6.80
N CYS A 49 5.06 -12.16 6.54
CA CYS A 49 4.26 -10.95 6.28
C CYS A 49 3.39 -11.12 5.03
N LYS A 50 3.96 -11.54 3.91
CA LYS A 50 3.24 -11.73 2.66
C LYS A 50 2.14 -12.78 2.78
N LYS A 51 2.46 -13.91 3.43
CA LYS A 51 1.48 -14.94 3.71
C LYS A 51 0.31 -14.41 4.54
N ALA A 52 0.58 -13.68 5.61
CA ALA A 52 -0.45 -13.09 6.45
C ALA A 52 -1.31 -12.06 5.69
N VAL A 53 -0.70 -11.23 4.85
CA VAL A 53 -1.41 -10.27 3.99
C VAL A 53 -2.34 -11.02 3.05
N LYS A 54 -1.82 -12.02 2.31
CA LYS A 54 -2.62 -12.82 1.36
C LYS A 54 -3.82 -13.46 2.04
N GLU A 55 -3.58 -14.24 3.09
CA GLU A 55 -4.64 -14.96 3.81
C GLU A 55 -5.69 -14.00 4.39
N HIS A 56 -5.27 -12.88 4.98
CA HIS A 56 -6.20 -11.91 5.56
C HIS A 56 -7.07 -11.24 4.51
N ILE A 57 -6.47 -10.78 3.41
CA ILE A 57 -7.16 -10.05 2.35
C ILE A 57 -8.13 -10.98 1.60
N GLU A 58 -7.72 -12.20 1.26
CA GLU A 58 -8.59 -13.20 0.63
C GLU A 58 -9.79 -13.53 1.54
N LYS A 59 -9.53 -13.81 2.82
CA LYS A 59 -10.56 -14.20 3.77
C LYS A 59 -11.55 -13.07 4.09
N LYS A 60 -11.08 -11.85 4.30
CA LYS A 60 -11.90 -10.73 4.77
C LYS A 60 -12.61 -10.00 3.65
N TYR A 61 -11.95 -9.86 2.51
CA TYR A 61 -12.41 -9.03 1.39
C TYR A 61 -12.83 -9.84 0.16
N GLY A 62 -12.50 -11.14 0.11
CA GLY A 62 -12.86 -12.01 -1.00
C GLY A 62 -12.12 -11.69 -2.30
N TYR A 63 -11.00 -10.98 -2.26
CA TYR A 63 -10.14 -10.80 -3.42
C TYR A 63 -9.43 -12.11 -3.76
N ASN A 64 -9.32 -12.42 -5.04
CA ASN A 64 -8.50 -13.54 -5.51
C ASN A 64 -7.05 -13.06 -5.71
N LEU A 65 -6.13 -13.54 -4.88
CA LEU A 65 -4.71 -13.22 -4.93
C LEU A 65 -3.87 -14.44 -5.35
N SER A 66 -4.47 -15.40 -6.05
CA SER A 66 -3.76 -16.61 -6.50
C SER A 66 -3.14 -16.50 -7.89
N GLN A 67 -3.53 -15.48 -8.67
CA GLN A 67 -2.91 -15.22 -9.96
C GLN A 67 -1.46 -14.73 -9.79
N THR A 68 -0.63 -15.04 -10.78
CA THR A 68 0.72 -14.50 -10.89
C THR A 68 0.73 -13.27 -11.80
N LEU A 69 1.79 -12.45 -11.69
CA LEU A 69 1.99 -11.30 -12.58
C LEU A 69 2.10 -11.73 -14.05
N ASP A 70 2.69 -12.91 -14.32
CA ASP A 70 2.80 -13.42 -15.68
C ASP A 70 1.45 -13.83 -16.28
N GLU A 71 0.51 -14.24 -15.43
CA GLU A 71 -0.87 -14.52 -15.85
C GLU A 71 -1.70 -13.24 -16.03
N ILE A 72 -1.37 -12.17 -15.28
CA ILE A 72 -2.11 -10.91 -15.34
C ILE A 72 -1.68 -10.07 -16.56
N ARG A 73 -0.37 -9.92 -16.77
CA ARG A 73 0.21 -9.00 -17.77
C ARG A 73 -0.35 -9.10 -19.20
N PRO A 74 -0.59 -10.30 -19.76
CA PRO A 74 -1.06 -10.41 -21.14
C PRO A 74 -2.45 -9.84 -21.39
N ASP A 75 -3.33 -9.93 -20.39
CA ASP A 75 -4.77 -9.66 -20.54
C ASP A 75 -5.25 -8.44 -19.72
N TYR A 76 -4.35 -7.82 -18.94
CA TYR A 76 -4.73 -6.65 -18.13
C TYR A 76 -4.83 -5.40 -19.01
N ASP A 77 -5.99 -4.79 -18.99
CA ASP A 77 -6.28 -3.56 -19.67
C ASP A 77 -6.47 -2.40 -18.68
N PHE A 78 -6.73 -1.20 -19.18
CA PHE A 78 -6.95 -0.01 -18.36
C PHE A 78 -8.23 -0.14 -17.52
N ASP A 79 -8.07 -0.37 -16.21
CA ASP A 79 -9.17 -0.51 -15.26
C ASP A 79 -9.01 0.45 -14.08
N VAL A 80 -9.95 1.38 -13.95
CA VAL A 80 -10.00 2.40 -12.88
C VAL A 80 -10.85 1.95 -11.68
N THR A 81 -11.36 0.72 -11.70
CA THR A 81 -12.20 0.21 -10.60
C THR A 81 -11.33 -0.34 -9.45
N CYS A 82 -11.84 -0.26 -8.23
CA CYS A 82 -11.14 -0.83 -7.07
C CYS A 82 -10.95 -2.34 -7.18
N GLN A 83 -11.92 -3.06 -7.74
CA GLN A 83 -11.84 -4.51 -7.94
C GLN A 83 -10.85 -4.91 -9.04
N GLY A 84 -10.58 -4.02 -9.98
CA GLY A 84 -9.59 -4.23 -11.04
C GLY A 84 -8.18 -3.75 -10.69
N SER A 85 -8.01 -2.84 -9.72
CA SER A 85 -6.72 -2.25 -9.36
C SER A 85 -6.14 -2.79 -8.05
N VAL A 86 -6.96 -2.92 -7.00
CA VAL A 86 -6.46 -3.26 -5.66
C VAL A 86 -5.88 -4.67 -5.57
N PRO A 87 -6.53 -5.74 -6.06
CA PRO A 87 -5.92 -7.07 -6.02
C PRO A 87 -4.62 -7.15 -6.82
N GLN A 88 -4.54 -6.53 -8.00
CA GLN A 88 -3.32 -6.47 -8.82
C GLN A 88 -2.17 -5.77 -8.10
N ALA A 89 -2.46 -4.67 -7.42
CA ALA A 89 -1.49 -3.95 -6.61
C ALA A 89 -0.96 -4.79 -5.44
N ILE A 90 -1.84 -5.56 -4.79
CA ILE A 90 -1.44 -6.46 -3.72
C ILE A 90 -0.60 -7.62 -4.28
N ILE A 91 -0.98 -8.21 -5.42
CA ILE A 91 -0.20 -9.27 -6.07
C ILE A 91 1.19 -8.77 -6.46
N ALA A 92 1.31 -7.54 -7.00
CA ALA A 92 2.60 -6.94 -7.32
C ALA A 92 3.53 -6.84 -6.09
N PHE A 93 2.96 -6.53 -4.92
CA PHE A 93 3.70 -6.57 -3.65
C PHE A 93 4.04 -8.00 -3.23
N LEU A 94 3.10 -8.93 -3.32
CA LEU A 94 3.31 -10.32 -2.88
C LEU A 94 4.43 -11.02 -3.65
N GLU A 95 4.61 -10.73 -4.93
CA GLU A 95 5.67 -11.30 -5.76
C GLU A 95 7.01 -10.54 -5.69
N SER A 96 7.06 -9.38 -5.03
CA SER A 96 8.26 -8.56 -5.00
C SER A 96 9.32 -9.05 -4.01
N SER A 97 10.58 -8.81 -4.30
CA SER A 97 11.71 -9.11 -3.41
C SER A 97 12.10 -7.91 -2.53
N ASP A 98 11.83 -6.69 -2.98
CA ASP A 98 12.13 -5.43 -2.29
C ASP A 98 11.18 -4.31 -2.74
N PHE A 99 11.43 -3.07 -2.28
CA PHE A 99 10.61 -1.91 -2.60
C PHE A 99 10.66 -1.55 -4.10
N GLU A 100 11.85 -1.55 -4.71
CA GLU A 100 12.01 -1.21 -6.13
C GLU A 100 11.33 -2.24 -7.00
N ASP A 101 11.52 -3.52 -6.69
CA ASP A 101 10.90 -4.63 -7.40
C ASP A 101 9.37 -4.57 -7.32
N ALA A 102 8.81 -4.23 -6.16
CA ALA A 102 7.37 -4.03 -6.01
C ALA A 102 6.82 -2.92 -6.95
N ILE A 103 7.52 -1.80 -7.06
CA ILE A 103 7.13 -0.72 -7.98
C ILE A 103 7.27 -1.16 -9.44
N ARG A 104 8.35 -1.86 -9.80
CA ARG A 104 8.56 -2.40 -11.15
C ARG A 104 7.49 -3.40 -11.52
N ASN A 105 7.13 -4.29 -10.61
CA ASN A 105 6.04 -5.24 -10.76
C ASN A 105 4.71 -4.53 -11.04
N ALA A 106 4.36 -3.53 -10.26
CA ALA A 106 3.12 -2.75 -10.44
C ALA A 106 3.07 -2.06 -11.81
N ILE A 107 4.17 -1.40 -12.21
CA ILE A 107 4.24 -0.72 -13.51
C ILE A 107 4.20 -1.72 -14.67
N SER A 108 4.79 -2.90 -14.50
CA SER A 108 4.85 -3.92 -15.55
C SER A 108 3.48 -4.53 -15.91
N ILE A 109 2.49 -4.38 -15.05
CA ILE A 109 1.11 -4.81 -15.34
C ILE A 109 0.48 -3.94 -16.43
N GLY A 110 0.86 -2.67 -16.54
CA GLY A 110 0.27 -1.72 -17.48
C GLY A 110 -1.02 -1.08 -16.95
N GLY A 111 -1.90 -0.69 -17.85
CA GLY A 111 -3.18 -0.05 -17.50
C GLY A 111 -3.01 1.24 -16.70
N ASP A 112 -3.80 1.42 -15.65
CA ASP A 112 -3.71 2.54 -14.69
C ASP A 112 -2.53 2.35 -13.73
N SER A 113 -1.33 2.30 -14.29
CA SER A 113 -0.11 1.88 -13.63
C SER A 113 0.34 2.81 -12.49
N ASP A 114 0.00 4.09 -12.52
CA ASP A 114 0.29 5.04 -11.45
C ASP A 114 -0.58 4.77 -10.22
N THR A 115 -1.87 4.47 -10.38
CA THR A 115 -2.76 4.05 -9.30
C THR A 115 -2.31 2.71 -8.71
N VAL A 116 -2.03 1.71 -9.54
CA VAL A 116 -1.55 0.41 -9.08
C VAL A 116 -0.22 0.56 -8.33
N ALA A 117 0.73 1.35 -8.87
CA ALA A 117 2.01 1.60 -8.22
C ALA A 117 1.89 2.41 -6.92
N ALA A 118 0.93 3.33 -6.81
CA ALA A 118 0.69 4.07 -5.57
C ALA A 118 0.20 3.16 -4.44
N ILE A 119 -0.73 2.24 -4.74
CA ILE A 119 -1.23 1.25 -3.78
C ILE A 119 -0.12 0.28 -3.39
N THR A 120 0.56 -0.31 -4.38
CA THR A 120 1.68 -1.25 -4.16
C THR A 120 2.80 -0.62 -3.35
N GLY A 121 3.21 0.61 -3.69
CA GLY A 121 4.27 1.34 -3.01
C GLY A 121 3.94 1.63 -1.55
N SER A 122 2.68 1.93 -1.25
CA SER A 122 2.22 2.15 0.14
C SER A 122 2.35 0.89 1.01
N ILE A 123 2.08 -0.28 0.43
CA ILE A 123 2.23 -1.58 1.10
C ILE A 123 3.71 -1.96 1.21
N ALA A 124 4.48 -1.79 0.12
CA ALA A 124 5.90 -2.08 0.05
C ALA A 124 6.72 -1.20 1.01
N GLU A 125 6.40 0.10 1.13
CA GLU A 125 7.02 0.98 2.14
C GLU A 125 6.83 0.44 3.56
N ALA A 126 5.64 -0.04 3.86
CA ALA A 126 5.32 -0.58 5.19
C ALA A 126 6.13 -1.84 5.50
N ALA A 127 6.39 -2.67 4.49
CA ALA A 127 7.12 -3.93 4.60
C ALA A 127 8.64 -3.75 4.56
N TYR A 128 9.15 -3.05 3.55
CA TYR A 128 10.58 -2.94 3.24
C TYR A 128 11.22 -1.61 3.67
N GLY A 129 10.44 -0.52 3.70
CA GLY A 129 10.93 0.85 3.69
C GLY A 129 11.22 1.33 2.27
N ILE A 130 11.48 2.63 2.11
CA ILE A 130 11.86 3.22 0.83
C ILE A 130 13.38 3.42 0.83
N PRO A 131 14.12 2.92 -0.19
CA PRO A 131 15.53 3.25 -0.36
C PRO A 131 15.74 4.77 -0.52
N ASP A 132 16.76 5.31 0.15
CA ASP A 132 17.00 6.77 0.19
C ASP A 132 17.11 7.38 -1.21
N TRP A 133 17.81 6.72 -2.13
CA TRP A 133 17.97 7.20 -3.49
C TRP A 133 16.64 7.29 -4.28
N ILE A 134 15.69 6.37 -4.04
CA ILE A 134 14.34 6.43 -4.63
C ILE A 134 13.57 7.60 -4.02
N LYS A 135 13.62 7.75 -2.69
CA LYS A 135 12.97 8.84 -1.98
C LYS A 135 13.49 10.20 -2.47
N GLU A 136 14.80 10.39 -2.50
CA GLU A 136 15.44 11.61 -2.95
C GLU A 136 15.07 11.94 -4.40
N LYS A 137 15.10 10.93 -5.28
CA LYS A 137 14.73 11.11 -6.68
C LYS A 137 13.26 11.49 -6.84
N ALA A 138 12.35 10.81 -6.14
CA ALA A 138 10.93 11.13 -6.16
C ALA A 138 10.66 12.56 -5.66
N LEU A 139 11.28 12.96 -4.56
CA LEU A 139 11.15 14.31 -4.01
C LEU A 139 11.69 15.39 -4.97
N SER A 140 12.71 15.06 -5.79
CA SER A 140 13.27 16.01 -6.76
C SER A 140 12.30 16.39 -7.89
N TYR A 141 11.23 15.66 -8.09
CA TYR A 141 10.19 15.99 -9.07
C TYR A 141 9.11 16.92 -8.53
N LEU A 142 9.06 17.12 -7.20
CA LEU A 142 8.05 17.97 -6.59
C LEU A 142 8.43 19.44 -6.76
N ASP A 143 7.44 20.26 -7.11
CA ASP A 143 7.57 21.70 -7.04
C ASP A 143 7.60 22.21 -5.59
N LYS A 144 7.90 23.50 -5.41
CA LYS A 144 8.02 24.10 -4.09
C LYS A 144 6.76 23.95 -3.23
N PRO A 145 5.52 24.21 -3.72
CA PRO A 145 4.30 24.02 -2.95
C PRO A 145 4.11 22.60 -2.43
N LEU A 146 4.32 21.60 -3.30
CA LEU A 146 4.18 20.19 -2.92
C LEU A 146 5.27 19.77 -1.92
N MET A 147 6.51 20.23 -2.12
CA MET A 147 7.61 19.97 -1.18
C MET A 147 7.33 20.58 0.20
N ASP A 148 6.75 21.77 0.28
CA ASP A 148 6.38 22.40 1.54
C ASP A 148 5.30 21.60 2.29
N ILE A 149 4.36 20.98 1.56
CA ILE A 149 3.36 20.06 2.13
C ILE A 149 4.03 18.81 2.71
N VAL A 150 4.93 18.17 1.95
CA VAL A 150 5.66 16.98 2.41
C VAL A 150 6.44 17.28 3.68
N LYS A 151 7.20 18.37 3.72
CA LYS A 151 7.99 18.78 4.90
C LYS A 151 7.10 19.01 6.13
N ARG A 152 5.95 19.65 5.93
CA ARG A 152 4.98 19.88 7.00
C ARG A 152 4.41 18.56 7.53
N TRP A 153 4.05 17.65 6.62
CA TRP A 153 3.57 16.32 6.97
C TRP A 153 4.62 15.51 7.75
N GLU A 154 5.89 15.50 7.32
CA GLU A 154 6.97 14.81 8.01
C GLU A 154 7.19 15.36 9.43
N LYS A 155 7.15 16.69 9.59
CA LYS A 155 7.27 17.37 10.89
C LYS A 155 6.15 16.97 11.85
N GLU A 156 4.89 17.07 11.42
CA GLU A 156 3.72 16.71 12.23
C GLU A 156 3.74 15.22 12.61
N ASN A 157 4.08 14.34 11.68
CA ASN A 157 4.20 12.91 11.98
C ASN A 157 5.34 12.58 12.95
N ALA A 158 6.45 13.30 12.90
CA ALA A 158 7.55 13.12 13.85
C ALA A 158 7.12 13.51 15.27
N GLU A 159 6.30 14.55 15.41
CA GLU A 159 5.74 14.96 16.70
C GLU A 159 4.73 13.95 17.24
N LEU A 160 3.84 13.43 16.40
CA LEU A 160 2.85 12.41 16.77
C LEU A 160 3.48 11.06 17.16
N ARG A 161 4.70 10.78 16.72
CA ARG A 161 5.43 9.54 17.04
C ARG A 161 6.26 9.62 18.33
N LYS A 162 6.37 10.80 18.94
CA LYS A 162 7.01 10.93 20.26
C LYS A 162 6.20 10.12 21.29
N PRO A 163 6.84 9.27 22.11
CA PRO A 163 6.11 8.59 23.17
C PRO A 163 5.48 9.64 24.09
N TYR A 164 4.22 9.42 24.46
CA TYR A 164 3.56 10.23 25.50
C TYR A 164 4.47 10.21 26.72
N GLN A 165 5.14 11.32 27.00
CA GLN A 165 5.78 11.51 28.30
C GLN A 165 4.64 11.84 29.26
N ASN A 166 4.28 10.84 30.08
CA ASN A 166 3.38 11.08 31.21
C ASN A 166 4.06 12.09 32.13
N THR A 167 3.56 13.33 32.12
CA THR A 167 3.79 14.32 33.19
C THR A 167 2.90 13.98 34.38
#